data_5b64f65b72b78e8e369cb755cce15550
#
_entry.id   5b64f65b72b78e8e369cb755cce15550
#
_cell.length_a   1.000
_cell.length_b   1.000
_cell.length_c   1.000
_cell.angle_alpha   90.00
_cell.angle_beta   90.00
_cell.angle_gamma   90.00
#
_symmetry.space_group_name_H-M   'P 1'
#
loop_
_entity.id
_entity.type
_entity.pdbx_description
1 polymer ?
#
loop_
_entity_poly.entity_id
_entity_poly.type
_entity_poly.pdbx_seq_one_letter_code
_entity_poly.pdbx_strand_id
1 'polypeptide(L)'
;RVELLKGDTTGEVAVCLTFKNVGTEPLTGLVVHFKCKDAAGQVLCEDDFYYEQLNAQPGAVFGSDDAVYVSDTPVSSVEVEQDRAFLNGRGVDLRNYKRVRLNMPRVLPGSIAKTLQQRTGNVQLTCVPQDTEYGWFCACGAFHPNEENTTVCSECGGDRAGIKATLTAILEEARQAAERQQQEVNAVASSVAPAPAPAPQPQAQPAPAASDPRAMANAVQAAITGQQDIPP
;
A
#
# COMPACT_ATOMS: atom_id res chain seq x y z
N ARG A 1 10.58 3.49 -7.72
CA ARG A 1 9.27 2.85 -7.93
C ARG A 1 9.36 1.85 -9.08
N VAL A 2 8.68 0.73 -8.98
CA VAL A 2 8.54 -0.25 -10.07
C VAL A 2 7.10 -0.19 -10.57
N GLU A 3 6.91 -0.14 -11.88
CA GLU A 3 5.62 -0.16 -12.54
C GLU A 3 5.58 -1.31 -13.54
N LEU A 4 4.48 -2.06 -13.54
CA LEU A 4 4.19 -3.12 -14.49
C LEU A 4 3.05 -2.65 -15.40
N LEU A 5 3.38 -2.35 -16.64
CA LEU A 5 2.44 -1.88 -17.64
C LEU A 5 2.03 -3.06 -18.52
N LYS A 6 0.73 -3.35 -18.59
CA LYS A 6 0.21 -4.41 -19.45
C LYS A 6 -0.28 -3.83 -20.78
N GLY A 7 0.20 -4.40 -21.88
CA GLY A 7 -0.29 -4.07 -23.21
C GLY A 7 -1.72 -4.55 -23.43
N ASP A 8 -2.62 -3.66 -23.86
CA ASP A 8 -4.05 -3.95 -24.02
C ASP A 8 -4.35 -5.01 -25.09
N THR A 9 -3.51 -5.08 -26.12
CA THR A 9 -3.72 -5.95 -27.28
C THR A 9 -2.81 -7.16 -27.33
N THR A 10 -1.57 -7.07 -26.83
CA THR A 10 -0.57 -8.14 -26.91
C THR A 10 -0.56 -9.02 -25.65
N GLY A 11 -1.01 -8.48 -24.52
CA GLY A 11 -0.92 -9.15 -23.21
C GLY A 11 0.48 -9.14 -22.60
N GLU A 12 1.45 -8.54 -23.31
CA GLU A 12 2.82 -8.35 -22.83
C GLU A 12 2.86 -7.48 -21.58
N VAL A 13 3.82 -7.72 -20.72
CA VAL A 13 4.07 -6.91 -19.51
C VAL A 13 5.39 -6.17 -19.69
N ALA A 14 5.35 -4.85 -19.70
CA ALA A 14 6.53 -4.00 -19.66
C ALA A 14 6.87 -3.63 -18.21
N VAL A 15 8.12 -3.76 -17.83
CA VAL A 15 8.67 -3.36 -16.53
C VAL A 15 9.34 -2.01 -16.70
N CYS A 16 8.82 -0.98 -16.01
CA CYS A 16 9.40 0.35 -15.99
C CYS A 16 9.89 0.67 -14.57
N LEU A 17 11.05 1.33 -14.48
CA LEU A 17 11.65 1.73 -13.22
C LEU A 17 11.68 3.25 -13.12
N THR A 18 11.07 3.80 -12.10
CA THR A 18 11.06 5.24 -11.84
C THR A 18 12.00 5.56 -10.68
N PHE A 19 12.88 6.52 -10.89
CA PHE A 19 13.83 7.02 -9.90
C PHE A 19 13.61 8.51 -9.64
N LYS A 20 14.03 8.95 -8.46
CA LYS A 20 14.13 10.38 -8.11
C LYS A 20 15.56 10.68 -7.70
N ASN A 21 16.14 11.73 -8.25
CA ASN A 21 17.42 12.23 -7.77
C ASN A 21 17.20 12.95 -6.43
N VAL A 22 17.58 12.32 -5.34
CA VAL A 22 17.51 12.88 -3.97
C VAL A 22 18.84 13.47 -3.52
N GLY A 23 19.88 13.44 -4.39
CA GLY A 23 21.17 14.04 -4.15
C GLY A 23 21.16 15.55 -4.39
N THR A 24 22.30 16.19 -4.10
CA THR A 24 22.52 17.64 -4.27
C THR A 24 23.17 17.99 -5.60
N GLU A 25 23.62 17.00 -6.36
CA GLU A 25 24.28 17.19 -7.65
C GLU A 25 23.43 16.63 -8.80
N PRO A 26 23.52 17.19 -10.02
CA PRO A 26 22.87 16.64 -11.20
C PRO A 26 23.36 15.22 -11.51
N LEU A 27 22.41 14.30 -11.77
CA LEU A 27 22.66 12.94 -12.18
C LEU A 27 22.70 12.87 -13.71
N THR A 28 23.82 12.42 -14.26
CA THR A 28 24.04 12.34 -15.72
C THR A 28 23.96 10.91 -16.26
N GLY A 29 23.91 9.91 -15.37
CA GLY A 29 23.69 8.51 -15.71
C GLY A 29 23.48 7.64 -14.48
N LEU A 30 22.81 6.50 -14.68
CA LEU A 30 22.56 5.51 -13.63
C LEU A 30 22.66 4.10 -14.23
N VAL A 31 23.39 3.23 -13.56
CA VAL A 31 23.41 1.78 -13.85
C VAL A 31 22.62 1.09 -12.77
N VAL A 32 21.68 0.26 -13.18
CA VAL A 32 20.85 -0.55 -12.30
C VAL A 32 20.95 -2.00 -12.71
N HIS A 33 21.13 -2.88 -11.75
CA HIS A 33 20.93 -4.31 -11.89
C HIS A 33 19.50 -4.66 -11.52
N PHE A 34 18.80 -5.44 -12.34
CA PHE A 34 17.42 -5.83 -12.04
C PHE A 34 17.19 -7.31 -12.28
N LYS A 35 16.26 -7.88 -11.52
CA LYS A 35 15.85 -9.28 -11.62
C LYS A 35 14.33 -9.37 -11.57
N CYS A 36 13.73 -9.87 -12.65
CA CYS A 36 12.30 -10.09 -12.78
C CYS A 36 11.96 -11.55 -12.46
N LYS A 37 10.91 -11.78 -11.68
CA LYS A 37 10.46 -13.12 -11.30
C LYS A 37 8.97 -13.29 -11.55
N ASP A 38 8.56 -14.54 -11.84
CA ASP A 38 7.15 -14.93 -11.93
C ASP A 38 6.51 -15.15 -10.54
N ALA A 39 5.25 -15.58 -10.53
CA ALA A 39 4.51 -15.88 -9.30
C ALA A 39 5.06 -17.11 -8.53
N ALA A 40 5.79 -18.01 -9.20
CA ALA A 40 6.47 -19.15 -8.58
C ALA A 40 7.86 -18.78 -8.04
N GLY A 41 8.31 -17.54 -8.25
CA GLY A 41 9.65 -17.08 -7.86
C GLY A 41 10.75 -17.47 -8.86
N GLN A 42 10.39 -18.01 -10.03
CA GLN A 42 11.35 -18.34 -11.07
C GLN A 42 11.85 -17.06 -11.75
N VAL A 43 13.16 -16.96 -11.99
CA VAL A 43 13.76 -15.82 -12.67
C VAL A 43 13.40 -15.83 -14.14
N LEU A 44 12.75 -14.78 -14.62
CA LEU A 44 12.40 -14.56 -16.02
C LEU A 44 13.51 -13.79 -16.75
N CYS A 45 14.11 -12.82 -16.08
CA CYS A 45 15.21 -12.02 -16.58
C CYS A 45 16.07 -11.52 -15.42
N GLU A 46 17.38 -11.45 -15.65
CA GLU A 46 18.36 -10.80 -14.77
C GLU A 46 19.38 -10.11 -15.65
N ASP A 47 19.47 -8.77 -15.57
CA ASP A 47 20.32 -7.96 -16.46
C ASP A 47 20.64 -6.61 -15.84
N ASP A 48 21.53 -5.85 -16.51
CA ASP A 48 21.88 -4.50 -16.18
C ASP A 48 21.22 -3.53 -17.16
N PHE A 49 20.64 -2.43 -16.66
CA PHE A 49 20.10 -1.36 -17.48
C PHE A 49 20.84 -0.05 -17.24
N TYR A 50 21.15 0.64 -18.34
CA TYR A 50 21.94 1.86 -18.35
C TYR A 50 21.08 3.04 -18.74
N TYR A 51 20.78 3.92 -17.78
CA TYR A 51 20.20 5.22 -18.06
C TYR A 51 21.33 6.16 -18.42
N GLU A 52 21.47 6.48 -19.70
CA GLU A 52 22.52 7.35 -20.23
C GLU A 52 21.98 8.75 -20.54
N GLN A 53 22.89 9.72 -20.63
CA GLN A 53 22.57 11.10 -21.05
C GLN A 53 21.47 11.75 -20.19
N LEU A 54 21.35 11.35 -18.93
CA LEU A 54 20.43 11.97 -18.02
C LEU A 54 20.81 13.42 -17.75
N ASN A 55 19.81 14.26 -17.52
CA ASN A 55 19.97 15.60 -16.96
C ASN A 55 19.04 15.74 -15.75
N ALA A 56 19.13 14.76 -14.84
CA ALA A 56 18.25 14.70 -13.68
C ALA A 56 18.79 15.61 -12.58
N GLN A 57 18.27 16.83 -12.52
CA GLN A 57 18.58 17.80 -11.45
C GLN A 57 18.15 17.25 -10.08
N PRO A 58 18.69 17.80 -8.96
CA PRO A 58 18.17 17.51 -7.64
C PRO A 58 16.63 17.62 -7.58
N GLY A 59 15.95 16.60 -7.08
CA GLY A 59 14.48 16.49 -7.06
C GLY A 59 13.83 15.94 -8.34
N ALA A 60 14.53 15.86 -9.46
CA ALA A 60 13.97 15.37 -10.71
C ALA A 60 13.64 13.86 -10.66
N VAL A 61 12.51 13.51 -11.29
CA VAL A 61 12.07 12.13 -11.51
C VAL A 61 12.40 11.71 -12.93
N PHE A 62 12.83 10.46 -13.14
CA PHE A 62 13.24 9.93 -14.44
C PHE A 62 13.06 8.42 -14.53
N GLY A 63 13.16 7.86 -15.73
CA GLY A 63 13.16 6.42 -16.01
C GLY A 63 11.78 5.80 -16.23
N SER A 64 10.68 6.54 -16.04
CA SER A 64 9.30 6.03 -16.23
C SER A 64 8.97 5.66 -17.68
N ASP A 65 9.66 6.29 -18.63
CA ASP A 65 9.37 6.16 -20.06
C ASP A 65 10.16 5.01 -20.72
N ASP A 66 11.10 4.42 -19.97
CA ASP A 66 11.97 3.35 -20.44
C ASP A 66 11.50 2.00 -19.86
N ALA A 67 11.13 1.06 -20.75
CA ALA A 67 10.90 -0.32 -20.36
C ALA A 67 12.25 -1.04 -20.22
N VAL A 68 12.63 -1.44 -19.02
CA VAL A 68 13.87 -2.19 -18.78
C VAL A 68 13.74 -3.66 -19.19
N TYR A 69 12.50 -4.16 -19.23
CA TYR A 69 12.19 -5.53 -19.66
C TYR A 69 10.76 -5.61 -20.19
N VAL A 70 10.56 -6.40 -21.26
CA VAL A 70 9.23 -6.73 -21.81
C VAL A 70 9.09 -8.25 -21.84
N SER A 71 7.97 -8.77 -21.38
CA SER A 71 7.73 -10.21 -21.24
C SER A 71 6.31 -10.61 -21.63
N ASP A 72 6.18 -11.73 -22.35
CA ASP A 72 4.89 -12.42 -22.57
C ASP A 72 4.41 -13.17 -21.30
N THR A 73 5.33 -13.43 -20.38
CA THR A 73 5.03 -14.10 -19.11
C THR A 73 4.76 -13.06 -18.03
N PRO A 74 3.70 -13.23 -17.21
CA PRO A 74 3.38 -12.30 -16.13
C PRO A 74 4.53 -12.16 -15.12
N VAL A 75 5.02 -10.94 -14.93
CA VAL A 75 6.01 -10.60 -13.91
C VAL A 75 5.28 -10.36 -12.59
N SER A 76 5.73 -11.01 -11.52
CA SER A 76 5.14 -10.90 -10.18
C SER A 76 5.97 -10.04 -9.23
N SER A 77 7.29 -10.09 -9.35
CA SER A 77 8.21 -9.30 -8.53
C SER A 77 9.41 -8.84 -9.33
N VAL A 78 9.93 -7.67 -8.96
CA VAL A 78 11.15 -7.10 -9.53
C VAL A 78 12.08 -6.68 -8.39
N GLU A 79 13.27 -7.23 -8.38
CA GLU A 79 14.36 -6.80 -7.50
C GLU A 79 15.22 -5.80 -8.27
N VAL A 80 15.61 -4.70 -7.63
CA VAL A 80 16.39 -3.64 -8.26
C VAL A 80 17.55 -3.25 -7.35
N GLU A 81 18.74 -3.22 -7.91
CA GLU A 81 19.94 -2.74 -7.25
C GLU A 81 20.56 -1.62 -8.07
N GLN A 82 20.90 -0.52 -7.41
CA GLN A 82 21.62 0.59 -8.04
C GLN A 82 23.11 0.30 -7.91
N ASP A 83 23.80 0.14 -9.04
CA ASP A 83 25.21 -0.22 -9.06
C ASP A 83 26.14 0.98 -9.13
N ARG A 84 25.86 1.92 -10.03
CA ARG A 84 26.70 3.07 -10.25
C ARG A 84 25.88 4.28 -10.67
N ALA A 85 26.17 5.42 -10.07
CA ALA A 85 25.66 6.72 -10.49
C ALA A 85 26.75 7.55 -11.15
N PHE A 86 26.39 8.41 -12.10
CA PHE A 86 27.27 9.39 -12.70
C PHE A 86 26.79 10.79 -12.31
N LEU A 87 27.56 11.45 -11.44
CA LEU A 87 27.29 12.80 -10.95
C LEU A 87 28.22 13.75 -11.70
N ASN A 88 27.68 14.66 -12.50
CA ASN A 88 28.49 15.54 -13.35
C ASN A 88 29.55 14.78 -14.18
N GLY A 89 29.22 13.58 -14.69
CA GLY A 89 30.14 12.72 -15.44
C GLY A 89 31.13 11.92 -14.59
N ARG A 90 31.15 12.09 -13.26
CA ARG A 90 31.99 11.31 -12.34
C ARG A 90 31.23 10.05 -11.87
N GLY A 91 31.77 8.87 -12.16
CA GLY A 91 31.21 7.61 -11.69
C GLY A 91 31.38 7.41 -10.19
N VAL A 92 30.29 7.06 -9.50
CA VAL A 92 30.23 6.71 -8.08
C VAL A 92 29.67 5.31 -7.96
N ASP A 93 30.40 4.39 -7.33
CA ASP A 93 29.95 3.02 -7.05
C ASP A 93 28.96 3.05 -5.89
N LEU A 94 27.72 2.62 -6.12
CA LEU A 94 26.65 2.64 -5.12
C LEU A 94 26.53 1.33 -4.33
N ARG A 95 27.19 0.25 -4.75
CA ARG A 95 27.11 -1.07 -4.09
C ARG A 95 27.60 -1.06 -2.66
N ASN A 96 28.54 -0.17 -2.35
CA ASN A 96 29.16 -0.03 -1.02
C ASN A 96 28.46 0.97 -0.10
N TYR A 97 27.43 1.65 -0.58
CA TYR A 97 26.65 2.58 0.25
C TYR A 97 25.56 1.88 1.05
N LYS A 98 25.30 2.40 2.24
CA LYS A 98 24.21 1.91 3.08
C LYS A 98 22.87 2.11 2.35
N ARG A 99 22.18 1.01 2.10
CA ARG A 99 20.83 1.04 1.54
C ARG A 99 19.81 1.23 2.66
N VAL A 100 18.88 2.12 2.45
CA VAL A 100 17.79 2.39 3.36
C VAL A 100 16.48 2.01 2.69
N ARG A 101 15.75 1.09 3.31
CA ARG A 101 14.41 0.74 2.85
C ARG A 101 13.41 1.69 3.48
N LEU A 102 12.77 2.51 2.67
CA LEU A 102 11.67 3.36 3.08
C LEU A 102 10.35 2.58 2.97
N ASN A 103 9.60 2.53 4.06
CA ASN A 103 8.24 1.98 4.02
C ASN A 103 7.30 3.02 3.42
N MET A 104 6.59 2.64 2.37
CA MET A 104 5.60 3.51 1.73
C MET A 104 4.50 3.89 2.74
N PRO A 105 4.00 5.13 2.69
CA PRO A 105 2.94 5.58 3.57
C PRO A 105 1.64 4.82 3.31
N ARG A 106 0.84 4.64 4.36
CA ARG A 106 -0.45 3.98 4.25
C ARG A 106 -1.41 4.82 3.42
N VAL A 107 -2.18 4.16 2.57
CA VAL A 107 -3.27 4.79 1.83
C VAL A 107 -4.39 5.14 2.82
N LEU A 108 -4.95 6.35 2.70
CA LEU A 108 -6.09 6.80 3.49
C LEU A 108 -7.37 6.06 3.07
N PRO A 109 -8.29 5.76 4.01
CA PRO A 109 -9.65 5.37 3.65
C PRO A 109 -10.28 6.40 2.70
N GLY A 110 -10.99 5.93 1.68
CA GLY A 110 -11.50 6.80 0.61
C GLY A 110 -12.35 7.98 1.09
N SER A 111 -13.15 7.82 2.16
CA SER A 111 -13.92 8.90 2.79
C SER A 111 -13.02 9.97 3.41
N ILE A 112 -11.97 9.56 4.13
CA ILE A 112 -11.00 10.46 4.76
C ILE A 112 -10.19 11.20 3.70
N ALA A 113 -9.69 10.46 2.68
CA ALA A 113 -8.96 11.05 1.57
C ALA A 113 -9.79 12.12 0.85
N LYS A 114 -11.06 11.81 0.53
CA LYS A 114 -11.98 12.75 -0.11
C LYS A 114 -12.22 14.02 0.72
N THR A 115 -12.40 13.86 2.04
CA THR A 115 -12.58 15.01 2.94
C THR A 115 -11.30 15.85 3.02
N LEU A 116 -10.12 15.22 3.08
CA LEU A 116 -8.82 15.90 3.08
C LEU A 116 -8.63 16.70 1.79
N GLN A 117 -8.89 16.07 0.62
CA GLN A 117 -8.84 16.72 -0.69
C GLN A 117 -9.76 17.93 -0.78
N GLN A 118 -11.00 17.82 -0.30
CA GLN A 118 -11.96 18.92 -0.29
C GLN A 118 -11.50 20.08 0.58
N ARG A 119 -10.99 19.81 1.78
CA ARG A 119 -10.57 20.87 2.73
C ARG A 119 -9.28 21.58 2.29
N THR A 120 -8.39 20.86 1.61
CA THR A 120 -7.12 21.41 1.15
C THR A 120 -7.17 21.95 -0.28
N GLY A 121 -8.20 21.59 -1.06
CA GLY A 121 -8.28 21.86 -2.49
C GLY A 121 -7.31 21.04 -3.34
N ASN A 122 -6.68 20.00 -2.77
CA ASN A 122 -5.63 19.21 -3.42
C ASN A 122 -6.06 17.76 -3.63
N VAL A 123 -6.40 17.41 -4.86
CA VAL A 123 -6.93 16.10 -5.26
C VAL A 123 -5.89 14.96 -5.22
N GLN A 124 -4.60 15.27 -5.10
CA GLN A 124 -3.53 14.27 -5.09
C GLN A 124 -3.31 13.63 -3.72
N LEU A 125 -3.94 14.15 -2.66
CA LEU A 125 -3.72 13.67 -1.29
C LEU A 125 -4.50 12.37 -1.03
N THR A 126 -3.78 11.25 -1.01
CA THR A 126 -4.36 9.90 -0.88
C THR A 126 -3.73 9.06 0.23
N CYS A 127 -2.63 9.53 0.82
CA CYS A 127 -1.84 8.79 1.80
C CYS A 127 -1.78 9.51 3.15
N VAL A 128 -1.40 8.77 4.19
CA VAL A 128 -1.08 9.35 5.50
C VAL A 128 0.29 10.02 5.43
N PRO A 129 0.42 11.35 5.68
CA PRO A 129 1.72 12.00 5.73
C PRO A 129 2.54 11.43 6.88
N GLN A 130 3.81 11.10 6.61
CA GLN A 130 4.66 10.39 7.56
C GLN A 130 6.05 11.01 7.63
N ASP A 131 6.56 11.20 8.85
CA ASP A 131 7.97 11.55 9.07
C ASP A 131 8.78 10.28 9.27
N THR A 132 10.01 10.31 8.75
CA THR A 132 11.00 9.24 8.90
C THR A 132 12.34 9.84 9.34
N GLU A 133 13.28 8.99 9.71
CA GLU A 133 14.66 9.40 10.03
C GLU A 133 15.34 10.10 8.83
N TYR A 134 14.98 9.71 7.60
CA TYR A 134 15.63 10.15 6.37
C TYR A 134 14.90 11.29 5.64
N GLY A 135 13.70 11.65 6.08
CA GLY A 135 12.89 12.65 5.42
C GLY A 135 11.41 12.51 5.79
N TRP A 136 10.54 12.98 4.91
CA TRP A 136 9.10 12.88 5.13
C TRP A 136 8.35 12.52 3.85
N PHE A 137 7.27 11.78 4.02
CA PHE A 137 6.31 11.52 2.94
C PHE A 137 5.17 12.53 3.00
N CYS A 138 4.90 13.15 1.87
CA CYS A 138 3.70 13.94 1.68
C CYS A 138 2.46 13.04 1.57
N ALA A 139 1.28 13.60 1.82
CA ALA A 139 0.02 12.88 1.63
C ALA A 139 -0.29 12.53 0.16
N CYS A 140 0.42 13.06 -0.82
CA CYS A 140 0.39 12.61 -2.22
C CYS A 140 1.25 11.36 -2.48
N GLY A 141 2.05 10.92 -1.49
CA GLY A 141 2.97 9.80 -1.58
C GLY A 141 4.41 10.17 -1.94
N ALA A 142 4.69 11.43 -2.28
CA ALA A 142 6.04 11.90 -2.59
C ALA A 142 6.94 11.89 -1.36
N PHE A 143 8.19 11.44 -1.52
CA PHE A 143 9.22 11.48 -0.48
C PHE A 143 10.12 12.71 -0.64
N HIS A 144 10.39 13.38 0.48
CA HIS A 144 11.29 14.53 0.58
C HIS A 144 12.39 14.21 1.59
N PRO A 145 13.66 14.08 1.17
CA PRO A 145 14.77 13.83 2.06
C PRO A 145 15.04 15.04 2.95
N ASN A 146 15.64 14.80 4.13
CA ASN A 146 15.95 15.86 5.08
C ASN A 146 16.87 16.95 4.51
N GLU A 147 17.75 16.58 3.57
CA GLU A 147 18.70 17.46 2.90
C GLU A 147 18.02 18.56 2.07
N GLU A 148 16.82 18.30 1.55
CA GLU A 148 16.06 19.32 0.82
C GLU A 148 15.58 20.47 1.72
N ASN A 149 15.50 20.24 3.04
CA ASN A 149 15.03 21.20 4.05
C ASN A 149 13.73 21.94 3.64
N THR A 150 12.82 21.22 2.96
CA THR A 150 11.55 21.78 2.46
C THR A 150 10.39 21.42 3.37
N THR A 151 9.46 22.35 3.51
CA THR A 151 8.18 22.15 4.19
C THR A 151 7.00 22.05 3.22
N VAL A 152 7.25 22.35 1.94
CA VAL A 152 6.26 22.31 0.87
C VAL A 152 6.63 21.19 -0.09
N CYS A 153 5.65 20.36 -0.43
CA CYS A 153 5.83 19.26 -1.37
C CYS A 153 6.03 19.79 -2.80
N SER A 154 7.15 19.43 -3.44
CA SER A 154 7.46 19.82 -4.81
C SER A 154 6.49 19.22 -5.84
N GLU A 155 5.89 18.07 -5.54
CA GLU A 155 5.01 17.35 -6.47
C GLU A 155 3.57 17.89 -6.47
N CYS A 156 3.03 18.19 -5.28
CA CYS A 156 1.62 18.59 -5.16
C CYS A 156 1.41 20.01 -4.60
N GLY A 157 2.47 20.71 -4.24
CA GLY A 157 2.41 22.05 -3.64
C GLY A 157 1.86 22.10 -2.21
N GLY A 158 1.60 20.96 -1.59
CA GLY A 158 0.98 20.91 -0.27
C GLY A 158 1.96 21.24 0.86
N ASP A 159 1.54 22.09 1.80
CA ASP A 159 2.32 22.39 3.00
C ASP A 159 2.26 21.23 4.00
N ARG A 160 3.42 20.77 4.46
CA ARG A 160 3.57 19.63 5.37
C ARG A 160 2.79 19.79 6.68
N ALA A 161 2.90 20.94 7.32
CA ALA A 161 2.26 21.19 8.60
C ALA A 161 0.73 21.36 8.43
N GLY A 162 0.29 22.10 7.41
CA GLY A 162 -1.11 22.33 7.11
C GLY A 162 -1.86 21.03 6.77
N ILE A 163 -1.26 20.16 5.94
CA ILE A 163 -1.85 18.85 5.62
C ILE A 163 -1.98 17.97 6.87
N LYS A 164 -0.94 17.91 7.72
CA LYS A 164 -0.99 17.13 8.97
C LYS A 164 -2.07 17.66 9.92
N ALA A 165 -2.13 18.97 10.13
CA ALA A 165 -3.14 19.60 10.99
C ALA A 165 -4.57 19.33 10.49
N THR A 166 -4.80 19.47 9.18
CA THR A 166 -6.10 19.21 8.55
C THR A 166 -6.49 17.73 8.70
N LEU A 167 -5.57 16.79 8.46
CA LEU A 167 -5.85 15.37 8.63
C LEU A 167 -6.16 15.02 10.09
N THR A 168 -5.40 15.58 11.04
CA THR A 168 -5.65 15.37 12.47
C THR A 168 -7.05 15.85 12.86
N ALA A 169 -7.47 17.02 12.41
CA ALA A 169 -8.81 17.54 12.66
C ALA A 169 -9.92 16.63 12.10
N ILE A 170 -9.74 16.12 10.86
CA ILE A 170 -10.68 15.18 10.23
C ILE A 170 -10.80 13.88 11.03
N LEU A 171 -9.69 13.33 11.47
CA LEU A 171 -9.68 12.09 12.25
C LEU A 171 -10.33 12.26 13.63
N GLU A 172 -10.10 13.39 14.28
CA GLU A 172 -10.71 13.72 15.56
C GLU A 172 -12.24 13.91 15.42
N GLU A 173 -12.73 14.62 14.39
CA GLU A 173 -14.14 14.72 14.10
C GLU A 173 -14.80 13.39 13.81
N ALA A 174 -14.13 12.52 13.05
CA ALA A 174 -14.61 11.17 12.76
C ALA A 174 -14.71 10.32 14.03
N ARG A 175 -13.72 10.41 14.93
CA ARG A 175 -13.73 9.74 16.22
C ARG A 175 -14.89 10.19 17.09
N GLN A 176 -15.09 11.51 17.23
CA GLN A 176 -16.20 12.08 18.00
C GLN A 176 -17.56 11.71 17.43
N ALA A 177 -17.69 11.64 16.10
CA ALA A 177 -18.92 11.19 15.45
C ALA A 177 -19.22 9.72 15.76
N ALA A 178 -18.21 8.86 15.72
CA ALA A 178 -18.35 7.44 16.08
C ALA A 178 -18.73 7.24 17.56
N GLU A 179 -18.12 8.00 18.46
CA GLU A 179 -18.45 7.97 19.89
C GLU A 179 -19.91 8.40 20.16
N ARG A 180 -20.38 9.46 19.50
CA ARG A 180 -21.79 9.89 19.62
C ARG A 180 -22.74 8.81 19.11
N GLN A 181 -22.46 8.22 17.95
CA GLN A 181 -23.26 7.15 17.38
C GLN A 181 -23.32 5.92 18.29
N GLN A 182 -22.21 5.55 18.91
CA GLN A 182 -22.16 4.45 19.88
C GLN A 182 -22.97 4.76 21.15
N GLN A 183 -22.94 6.00 21.64
CA GLN A 183 -23.75 6.43 22.79
C GLN A 183 -25.25 6.36 22.48
N GLU A 184 -25.67 6.82 21.27
CA GLU A 184 -27.07 6.73 20.83
C GLU A 184 -27.54 5.26 20.75
N VAL A 185 -26.74 4.36 20.16
CA VAL A 185 -27.06 2.93 20.09
C VAL A 185 -27.21 2.34 21.49
N ASN A 186 -26.29 2.66 22.40
CA ASN A 186 -26.34 2.17 23.79
C ASN A 186 -27.56 2.74 24.54
N ALA A 187 -27.93 4.00 24.32
CA ALA A 187 -29.11 4.61 24.93
C ALA A 187 -30.41 3.94 24.44
N VAL A 188 -30.52 3.66 23.15
CA VAL A 188 -31.65 2.92 22.57
C VAL A 188 -31.72 1.49 23.13
N ALA A 189 -30.58 0.79 23.19
CA ALA A 189 -30.54 -0.56 23.76
C ALA A 189 -30.95 -0.60 25.25
N SER A 190 -30.61 0.45 26.01
CA SER A 190 -30.98 0.56 27.44
C SER A 190 -32.46 0.96 27.65
N SER A 191 -33.09 1.58 26.67
CA SER A 191 -34.50 2.00 26.74
C SER A 191 -35.48 0.92 26.34
N VAL A 192 -35.04 -0.18 25.73
CA VAL A 192 -35.86 -1.35 25.47
C VAL A 192 -36.02 -2.12 26.79
N ALA A 193 -37.10 -1.84 27.52
CA ALA A 193 -37.45 -2.59 28.72
C ALA A 193 -37.53 -4.09 28.36
N PRO A 194 -37.01 -4.98 29.21
CA PRO A 194 -37.15 -6.41 28.98
C PRO A 194 -38.62 -6.75 28.84
N ALA A 195 -39.00 -7.40 27.74
CA ALA A 195 -40.35 -7.87 27.53
C ALA A 195 -40.76 -8.69 28.75
N PRO A 196 -42.00 -8.52 29.28
CA PRO A 196 -42.44 -9.33 30.40
C PRO A 196 -42.29 -10.82 30.07
N ALA A 197 -41.69 -11.53 30.99
CA ALA A 197 -41.43 -12.97 30.84
C ALA A 197 -42.74 -13.67 30.44
N PRO A 198 -42.77 -14.52 29.42
CA PRO A 198 -43.95 -15.25 29.02
C PRO A 198 -44.43 -16.08 30.22
N ALA A 199 -45.73 -15.98 30.53
CA ALA A 199 -46.36 -16.75 31.59
C ALA A 199 -46.06 -18.25 31.41
N PRO A 200 -45.88 -19.04 32.50
CA PRO A 200 -45.55 -20.46 32.41
C PRO A 200 -46.60 -21.19 31.64
N GLN A 201 -46.26 -21.71 30.47
CA GLN A 201 -47.10 -22.60 29.69
C GLN A 201 -47.19 -23.97 30.38
N PRO A 202 -48.35 -24.65 30.34
CA PRO A 202 -48.48 -26.00 30.89
C PRO A 202 -47.51 -26.95 30.18
N GLN A 203 -46.79 -27.74 30.97
CA GLN A 203 -45.87 -28.78 30.50
C GLN A 203 -46.61 -29.79 29.61
N ALA A 204 -46.33 -29.77 28.31
CA ALA A 204 -46.68 -30.85 27.40
C ALA A 204 -45.64 -31.96 27.50
N GLN A 205 -46.10 -33.19 27.50
CA GLN A 205 -45.35 -34.44 27.61
C GLN A 205 -44.20 -34.56 26.59
N PRO A 206 -43.13 -35.33 26.91
CA PRO A 206 -41.95 -35.44 26.04
C PRO A 206 -42.31 -36.27 24.78
N ALA A 207 -42.08 -35.67 23.62
CA ALA A 207 -42.01 -36.33 22.33
C ALA A 207 -40.64 -37.01 22.13
N PRO A 208 -40.55 -38.09 21.33
CA PRO A 208 -39.34 -38.90 21.22
C PRO A 208 -38.16 -38.17 20.55
N ALA A 209 -36.97 -38.58 20.96
CA ALA A 209 -35.67 -38.04 20.64
C ALA A 209 -35.47 -37.73 19.15
N ALA A 210 -35.24 -36.44 18.86
CA ALA A 210 -34.69 -36.01 17.58
C ALA A 210 -33.16 -35.94 17.68
N SER A 211 -32.53 -36.42 16.64
CA SER A 211 -31.12 -36.60 16.38
C SER A 211 -30.24 -35.43 16.82
N ASP A 212 -29.12 -35.77 17.47
CA ASP A 212 -28.08 -34.92 18.01
C ASP A 212 -27.50 -33.96 16.93
N PRO A 213 -27.58 -32.61 17.11
CA PRO A 213 -27.03 -31.64 16.19
C PRO A 213 -25.49 -31.70 16.05
N ARG A 214 -24.80 -32.37 16.98
CA ARG A 214 -23.34 -32.58 16.90
C ARG A 214 -22.92 -33.55 15.79
N ALA A 215 -23.80 -34.50 15.42
CA ALA A 215 -23.52 -35.42 14.33
C ALA A 215 -23.54 -34.75 12.96
N MET A 216 -24.35 -33.70 12.76
CA MET A 216 -24.38 -32.92 11.53
C MET A 216 -23.19 -31.95 11.40
N ALA A 217 -22.75 -31.34 12.50
CA ALA A 217 -21.61 -30.44 12.50
C ALA A 217 -20.30 -31.17 12.13
N ASN A 218 -20.12 -32.39 12.60
CA ASN A 218 -18.93 -33.21 12.29
C ASN A 218 -18.93 -33.71 10.84
N ALA A 219 -20.09 -33.97 10.23
CA ALA A 219 -20.19 -34.37 8.82
C ALA A 219 -19.83 -33.23 7.86
N VAL A 220 -20.16 -31.97 8.20
CA VAL A 220 -19.81 -30.79 7.43
C VAL A 220 -18.28 -30.46 7.55
N GLN A 221 -17.72 -30.64 8.75
CA GLN A 221 -16.30 -30.42 8.98
C GLN A 221 -15.41 -31.44 8.22
N ALA A 222 -15.84 -32.69 8.12
CA ALA A 222 -15.15 -33.74 7.37
C ALA A 222 -15.19 -33.53 5.85
N ALA A 223 -16.21 -32.88 5.33
CA ALA A 223 -16.36 -32.53 3.92
C ALA A 223 -15.44 -31.34 3.51
N ILE A 224 -15.08 -30.47 4.44
CA ILE A 224 -14.26 -29.28 4.18
C ILE A 224 -12.77 -29.61 4.26
N THR A 225 -12.35 -30.61 5.02
CA THR A 225 -10.92 -30.94 5.26
C THR A 225 -10.31 -31.94 4.26
N GLY A 226 -11.09 -32.48 3.30
CA GLY A 226 -10.56 -33.21 2.13
C GLY A 226 -9.62 -34.38 2.43
N GLN A 227 -9.77 -35.07 3.56
CA GLN A 227 -8.96 -36.22 3.91
C GLN A 227 -9.58 -37.50 3.31
N GLN A 228 -9.15 -37.83 2.09
CA GLN A 228 -9.36 -39.16 1.52
C GLN A 228 -8.18 -40.04 1.94
N ASP A 229 -8.42 -40.93 2.91
CA ASP A 229 -7.53 -42.06 3.16
C ASP A 229 -7.64 -43.04 1.98
N ILE A 230 -6.52 -43.27 1.30
CA ILE A 230 -6.32 -44.34 0.32
C ILE A 230 -5.72 -45.52 1.08
N PRO A 231 -6.39 -46.68 1.19
CA PRO A 231 -5.79 -47.87 1.78
C PRO A 231 -4.78 -48.55 0.81
N PRO A 232 -3.85 -49.39 1.31
CA PRO A 232 -2.64 -49.87 0.66
C PRO A 232 -2.83 -50.77 -0.56
#